data_c62315a71d3c6da30aa66b76f1717ed1
#
_entry.id   c62315a71d3c6da30aa66b76f1717ed1
#
_cell.length_a   1.000
_cell.length_b   1.000
_cell.length_c   1.000
_cell.angle_alpha   90.00
_cell.angle_beta   90.00
_cell.angle_gamma   90.00
#
_symmetry.space_group_name_H-M   'P 1'
#
loop_
_entity.id
_entity.type
_entity.pdbx_description
1 polymer ?
#
loop_
_entity_poly.entity_id
_entity_poly.type
_entity_poly.pdbx_seq_one_letter_code
_entity_poly.pdbx_strand_id
1 'polypeptide(L)'
;YDVEDIIYTTRQRLNTLFSGHDPSHVTFTQNVTMSLNMVIKGLLKDGDHVLVSSMEHNAVMRPLTQLLDKGITFDIIPCDVTGSIEIDAIKSLIRPNTVAIITNHASNVCGTIQPIESIGAICKEHDLHFIVDAAQTAGVIPIDVKACHIDALCFTGHKGLLGPQGIGGIILTKEMAQTLTPLIAGGTGSFSHLET
;
A
#
# COMPACT_ATOMS: atom_id res chain seq x y z
N TYR A 1 -23.65 1.08 19.47
CA TYR A 1 -24.10 0.11 18.46
C TYR A 1 -24.06 0.73 17.06
N ASP A 2 -24.72 1.86 16.82
CA ASP A 2 -24.80 2.46 15.47
C ASP A 2 -23.42 2.79 14.86
N VAL A 3 -22.44 3.24 15.65
CA VAL A 3 -21.09 3.59 15.17
C VAL A 3 -20.31 2.34 14.78
N GLU A 4 -20.39 1.28 15.57
CA GLU A 4 -19.75 -0.01 15.26
C GLU A 4 -20.33 -0.61 13.99
N ASP A 5 -21.64 -0.54 13.81
CA ASP A 5 -22.33 -1.01 12.62
C ASP A 5 -21.91 -0.23 11.36
N ILE A 6 -21.74 1.10 11.48
CA ILE A 6 -21.25 1.94 10.38
C ILE A 6 -19.81 1.54 10.02
N ILE A 7 -18.93 1.38 11.00
CA ILE A 7 -17.54 0.99 10.80
C ILE A 7 -17.45 -0.38 10.13
N TYR A 8 -18.17 -1.37 10.66
CA TYR A 8 -18.15 -2.72 10.12
C TYR A 8 -18.74 -2.79 8.70
N THR A 9 -19.88 -2.16 8.48
CA THR A 9 -20.51 -2.10 7.15
C THR A 9 -19.59 -1.41 6.14
N THR A 10 -18.89 -0.36 6.54
CA THR A 10 -17.95 0.35 5.67
C THR A 10 -16.76 -0.55 5.31
N ARG A 11 -16.21 -1.30 6.27
CA ARG A 11 -15.18 -2.31 6.00
C ARG A 11 -15.65 -3.36 4.99
N GLN A 12 -16.86 -3.89 5.17
CA GLN A 12 -17.44 -4.88 4.25
C GLN A 12 -17.59 -4.30 2.83
N ARG A 13 -18.09 -3.07 2.70
CA ARG A 13 -18.25 -2.41 1.39
C ARG A 13 -16.92 -2.15 0.69
N LEU A 14 -15.92 -1.66 1.42
CA LEU A 14 -14.58 -1.45 0.88
C LEU A 14 -13.91 -2.77 0.49
N ASN A 15 -14.05 -3.79 1.34
CA ASN A 15 -13.56 -5.13 1.04
C ASN A 15 -14.18 -5.70 -0.25
N THR A 16 -15.48 -5.51 -0.43
CA THR A 16 -16.19 -5.93 -1.65
C THR A 16 -15.75 -5.11 -2.86
N LEU A 17 -15.68 -3.78 -2.73
CA LEU A 17 -15.29 -2.86 -3.81
C LEU A 17 -13.92 -3.20 -4.41
N PHE A 18 -12.98 -3.60 -3.58
CA PHE A 18 -11.60 -3.88 -3.99
C PHE A 18 -11.26 -5.37 -4.05
N SER A 19 -12.26 -6.26 -3.97
CA SER A 19 -12.04 -7.72 -3.93
C SER A 19 -11.07 -8.16 -2.83
N GLY A 20 -11.12 -7.51 -1.65
CA GLY A 20 -10.27 -7.81 -0.52
C GLY A 20 -10.55 -9.21 0.08
N HIS A 21 -9.63 -9.70 0.90
CA HIS A 21 -9.72 -11.05 1.46
C HIS A 21 -10.69 -11.15 2.63
N ASP A 22 -10.68 -10.16 3.52
CA ASP A 22 -11.48 -10.14 4.75
C ASP A 22 -11.75 -8.70 5.19
N PRO A 23 -13.00 -8.33 5.54
CA PRO A 23 -13.31 -7.01 6.06
C PRO A 23 -12.53 -6.62 7.32
N SER A 24 -12.10 -7.59 8.13
CA SER A 24 -11.30 -7.33 9.33
C SER A 24 -9.90 -6.80 9.02
N HIS A 25 -9.40 -7.02 7.80
CA HIS A 25 -8.13 -6.51 7.32
C HIS A 25 -8.24 -5.14 6.62
N VAL A 26 -9.39 -4.49 6.69
CA VAL A 26 -9.58 -3.11 6.27
C VAL A 26 -9.32 -2.19 7.47
N THR A 27 -8.25 -1.42 7.42
CA THR A 27 -7.86 -0.49 8.49
C THR A 27 -8.13 0.95 8.06
N PHE A 28 -8.80 1.74 8.90
CA PHE A 28 -9.01 3.16 8.63
C PHE A 28 -7.82 3.99 9.10
N THR A 29 -7.52 5.04 8.33
CA THR A 29 -6.48 6.02 8.60
C THR A 29 -7.03 7.42 8.35
N GLN A 30 -6.26 8.46 8.65
CA GLN A 30 -6.66 9.84 8.37
C GLN A 30 -6.57 10.19 6.86
N ASN A 31 -5.69 9.52 6.11
CA ASN A 31 -5.47 9.73 4.68
C ASN A 31 -4.46 8.71 4.16
N VAL A 32 -4.27 8.67 2.83
CA VAL A 32 -3.31 7.77 2.17
C VAL A 32 -1.86 7.98 2.63
N THR A 33 -1.47 9.19 2.99
CA THR A 33 -0.11 9.46 3.51
C THR A 33 0.13 8.72 4.82
N MET A 34 -0.84 8.72 5.73
CA MET A 34 -0.77 7.92 6.96
C MET A 34 -0.74 6.42 6.63
N SER A 35 -1.59 5.97 5.71
CA SER A 35 -1.62 4.58 5.24
C SER A 35 -0.24 4.11 4.76
N LEU A 36 0.38 4.87 3.87
CA LEU A 36 1.70 4.56 3.32
C LEU A 36 2.80 4.58 4.38
N ASN A 37 2.77 5.55 5.32
CA ASN A 37 3.71 5.56 6.44
C ASN A 37 3.57 4.31 7.32
N MET A 38 2.33 3.89 7.62
CA MET A 38 2.07 2.68 8.42
C MET A 38 2.61 1.44 7.73
N VAL A 39 2.35 1.27 6.43
CA VAL A 39 2.80 0.10 5.67
C VAL A 39 4.32 0.12 5.49
N ILE A 40 4.89 1.22 4.98
CA ILE A 40 6.32 1.32 4.68
C ILE A 40 7.16 1.14 5.95
N LYS A 41 6.83 1.88 7.01
CA LYS A 41 7.60 1.83 8.26
C LYS A 41 7.33 0.59 9.10
N GLY A 42 6.15 -0.02 8.93
CA GLY A 42 5.79 -1.26 9.62
C GLY A 42 6.38 -2.50 8.96
N LEU A 43 6.57 -2.47 7.64
CA LEU A 43 7.10 -3.59 6.87
C LEU A 43 8.62 -3.65 6.89
N LEU A 44 9.29 -2.51 6.61
CA LEU A 44 10.72 -2.48 6.31
C LEU A 44 11.57 -2.60 7.57
N LYS A 45 12.58 -3.44 7.47
CA LYS A 45 13.59 -3.71 8.50
C LYS A 45 14.97 -3.21 8.05
N ASP A 46 15.87 -3.09 8.99
CA ASP A 46 17.23 -2.62 8.74
C ASP A 46 17.91 -3.46 7.64
N GLY A 47 18.42 -2.79 6.62
CA GLY A 47 19.10 -3.42 5.49
C GLY A 47 18.19 -3.89 4.35
N ASP A 48 16.87 -3.73 4.45
CA ASP A 48 15.93 -4.07 3.38
C ASP A 48 16.11 -3.17 2.15
N HIS A 49 15.75 -3.72 1.00
CA HIS A 49 15.72 -3.02 -0.26
C HIS A 49 14.31 -3.06 -0.85
N VAL A 50 13.87 -1.96 -1.48
CA VAL A 50 12.59 -1.88 -2.18
C VAL A 50 12.75 -1.30 -3.57
N LEU A 51 11.83 -1.63 -4.47
CA LEU A 51 11.71 -1.00 -5.77
C LEU A 51 10.53 -0.03 -5.76
N VAL A 52 10.72 1.15 -6.35
CA VAL A 52 9.67 2.18 -6.49
C VAL A 52 9.62 2.69 -7.92
N SER A 53 8.47 3.14 -8.40
CA SER A 53 8.43 3.76 -9.73
C SER A 53 9.06 5.16 -9.71
N SER A 54 9.50 5.62 -10.88
CA SER A 54 9.97 7.02 -11.02
C SER A 54 8.84 8.06 -10.92
N MET A 55 7.58 7.59 -10.84
CA MET A 55 6.38 8.43 -10.81
C MET A 55 5.74 8.52 -9.41
N GLU A 56 6.47 8.09 -8.36
CA GLU A 56 5.92 8.05 -7.01
C GLU A 56 5.66 9.43 -6.40
N HIS A 57 4.56 9.49 -5.65
CA HIS A 57 4.23 10.67 -4.86
C HIS A 57 5.17 10.79 -3.64
N ASN A 58 5.35 12.01 -3.12
CA ASN A 58 6.12 12.28 -1.91
C ASN A 58 5.66 11.47 -0.68
N ALA A 59 4.41 11.01 -0.65
CA ALA A 59 3.88 10.17 0.42
C ALA A 59 4.56 8.78 0.48
N VAL A 60 5.17 8.33 -0.63
CA VAL A 60 6.03 7.13 -0.70
C VAL A 60 7.49 7.50 -0.50
N MET A 61 7.98 8.51 -1.24
CA MET A 61 9.42 8.82 -1.27
C MET A 61 9.96 9.36 0.06
N ARG A 62 9.18 10.22 0.75
CA ARG A 62 9.65 10.81 2.02
C ARG A 62 9.78 9.80 3.17
N PRO A 63 8.82 8.88 3.41
CA PRO A 63 9.03 7.80 4.38
C PRO A 63 10.26 6.94 4.07
N LEU A 64 10.50 6.59 2.80
CA LEU A 64 11.68 5.82 2.41
C LEU A 64 12.98 6.60 2.68
N THR A 65 13.01 7.90 2.33
CA THR A 65 14.17 8.75 2.63
C THR A 65 14.46 8.84 4.13
N GLN A 66 13.42 8.85 4.98
CA GLN A 66 13.60 8.84 6.45
C GLN A 66 14.21 7.54 6.98
N LEU A 67 14.13 6.45 6.20
CA LEU A 67 14.62 5.13 6.61
C LEU A 67 16.05 4.83 6.10
N LEU A 68 16.66 5.73 5.33
CA LEU A 68 18.02 5.54 4.82
C LEU A 68 19.05 5.34 5.95
N ASP A 69 18.88 6.04 7.08
CA ASP A 69 19.76 5.90 8.26
C ASP A 69 19.71 4.52 8.91
N LYS A 70 18.68 3.73 8.60
CA LYS A 70 18.53 2.33 9.02
C LYS A 70 19.12 1.33 8.00
N GLY A 71 19.82 1.83 7.00
CA GLY A 71 20.38 1.00 5.93
C GLY A 71 19.35 0.49 4.93
N ILE A 72 18.08 0.95 5.01
CA ILE A 72 17.07 0.65 4.01
C ILE A 72 17.42 1.41 2.74
N THR A 73 17.36 0.73 1.60
CA THR A 73 17.70 1.29 0.30
C THR A 73 16.55 1.10 -0.69
N PHE A 74 16.53 1.90 -1.75
CA PHE A 74 15.58 1.73 -2.83
C PHE A 74 16.22 1.99 -4.19
N ASP A 75 15.75 1.27 -5.21
CA ASP A 75 16.03 1.56 -6.60
C ASP A 75 14.77 2.04 -7.32
N ILE A 76 14.96 2.88 -8.31
CA ILE A 76 13.87 3.45 -9.10
C ILE A 76 13.66 2.61 -10.35
N ILE A 77 12.46 2.07 -10.51
CA ILE A 77 12.03 1.43 -11.75
C ILE A 77 11.80 2.54 -12.78
N PRO A 78 12.47 2.50 -13.94
CA PRO A 78 12.28 3.51 -14.97
C PRO A 78 10.86 3.47 -15.53
N CYS A 79 10.39 4.62 -15.98
CA CYS A 79 9.15 4.77 -16.75
C CYS A 79 9.48 5.31 -18.12
N ASP A 80 8.68 4.96 -19.10
CA ASP A 80 8.78 5.50 -20.44
C ASP A 80 8.35 6.99 -20.51
N VAL A 81 8.37 7.57 -21.71
CA VAL A 81 8.01 8.98 -21.93
C VAL A 81 6.56 9.32 -21.59
N THR A 82 5.70 8.31 -21.46
CA THR A 82 4.30 8.47 -21.02
C THR A 82 4.13 8.35 -19.53
N GLY A 83 5.19 7.99 -18.79
CA GLY A 83 5.18 7.74 -17.36
C GLY A 83 4.72 6.31 -17.00
N SER A 84 4.64 5.39 -17.97
CA SER A 84 4.33 3.97 -17.71
C SER A 84 5.59 3.22 -17.29
N ILE A 85 5.48 2.38 -16.26
CA ILE A 85 6.58 1.56 -15.76
C ILE A 85 7.09 0.60 -16.86
N GLU A 86 8.41 0.57 -17.02
CA GLU A 86 9.09 -0.41 -17.89
C GLU A 86 9.17 -1.76 -17.17
N ILE A 87 8.17 -2.62 -17.42
CA ILE A 87 7.99 -3.92 -16.74
C ILE A 87 9.26 -4.80 -16.85
N ASP A 88 9.88 -4.83 -18.03
CA ASP A 88 11.07 -5.65 -18.29
C ASP A 88 12.28 -5.24 -17.45
N ALA A 89 12.34 -3.98 -17.01
CA ALA A 89 13.41 -3.48 -16.15
C ALA A 89 13.32 -4.01 -14.71
N ILE A 90 12.15 -4.38 -14.24
CA ILE A 90 11.92 -4.75 -12.83
C ILE A 90 12.81 -5.90 -12.41
N LYS A 91 12.83 -6.99 -13.18
CA LYS A 91 13.57 -8.22 -12.82
C LYS A 91 15.07 -7.98 -12.65
N SER A 92 15.64 -7.07 -13.44
CA SER A 92 17.07 -6.73 -13.36
C SER A 92 17.44 -5.91 -12.12
N LEU A 93 16.46 -5.27 -11.49
CA LEU A 93 16.64 -4.44 -10.30
C LEU A 93 16.43 -5.21 -8.99
N ILE A 94 15.88 -6.44 -9.06
CA ILE A 94 15.65 -7.26 -7.87
C ILE A 94 16.99 -7.74 -7.31
N ARG A 95 17.21 -7.48 -6.02
CA ARG A 95 18.38 -7.88 -5.24
C ARG A 95 18.02 -8.98 -4.23
N PRO A 96 18.98 -9.72 -3.67
CA PRO A 96 18.69 -10.74 -2.65
C PRO A 96 17.97 -10.20 -1.39
N ASN A 97 18.13 -8.92 -1.09
CA ASN A 97 17.48 -8.23 0.02
C ASN A 97 16.28 -7.35 -0.40
N THR A 98 15.81 -7.49 -1.64
CA THR A 98 14.58 -6.83 -2.09
C THR A 98 13.38 -7.50 -1.43
N VAL A 99 12.54 -6.71 -0.74
CA VAL A 99 11.39 -7.24 0.00
C VAL A 99 10.05 -6.76 -0.56
N ALA A 100 10.02 -5.65 -1.29
CA ALA A 100 8.77 -5.11 -1.80
C ALA A 100 8.94 -4.30 -3.09
N ILE A 101 7.84 -4.20 -3.83
CA ILE A 101 7.63 -3.18 -4.87
C ILE A 101 6.52 -2.25 -4.39
N ILE A 102 6.74 -0.93 -4.49
CA ILE A 102 5.78 0.09 -4.12
C ILE A 102 5.52 0.97 -5.33
N THR A 103 4.26 1.03 -5.79
CA THR A 103 3.90 1.87 -6.93
C THR A 103 2.60 2.62 -6.69
N ASN A 104 2.47 3.81 -7.27
CA ASN A 104 1.14 4.37 -7.46
C ASN A 104 0.39 3.59 -8.55
N HIS A 105 -0.95 3.55 -8.48
CA HIS A 105 -1.77 2.98 -9.54
C HIS A 105 -1.99 3.98 -10.69
N ALA A 106 -2.03 5.27 -10.37
CA ALA A 106 -2.00 6.32 -11.38
C ALA A 106 -1.27 7.57 -10.86
N SER A 107 -0.51 8.21 -11.75
CA SER A 107 0.21 9.43 -11.44
C SER A 107 -0.75 10.61 -11.26
N ASN A 108 -0.58 11.38 -10.19
CA ASN A 108 -1.29 12.64 -9.98
C ASN A 108 -0.79 13.78 -10.91
N VAL A 109 0.30 13.58 -11.63
CA VAL A 109 0.92 14.58 -12.51
C VAL A 109 0.51 14.37 -13.96
N CYS A 110 0.71 13.17 -14.50
CA CYS A 110 0.43 12.86 -15.91
C CYS A 110 -0.82 11.99 -16.11
N GLY A 111 -1.40 11.43 -15.04
CA GLY A 111 -2.61 10.60 -15.13
C GLY A 111 -2.36 9.19 -15.67
N THR A 112 -1.12 8.82 -15.97
CA THR A 112 -0.77 7.51 -16.50
C THR A 112 -1.12 6.42 -15.48
N ILE A 113 -1.84 5.40 -15.94
CA ILE A 113 -2.25 4.24 -15.15
C ILE A 113 -1.15 3.17 -15.27
N GLN A 114 -0.66 2.70 -14.13
CA GLN A 114 0.36 1.67 -14.08
C GLN A 114 -0.23 0.26 -14.25
N PRO A 115 0.51 -0.67 -14.88
CA PRO A 115 0.05 -2.03 -15.15
C PRO A 115 0.17 -2.92 -13.90
N ILE A 116 -0.65 -2.65 -12.87
CA ILE A 116 -0.55 -3.28 -11.54
C ILE A 116 -0.72 -4.81 -11.57
N GLU A 117 -1.48 -5.36 -12.54
CA GLU A 117 -1.59 -6.81 -12.70
C GLU A 117 -0.24 -7.44 -13.07
N SER A 118 0.48 -6.84 -14.02
CA SER A 118 1.79 -7.33 -14.46
C SER A 118 2.84 -7.19 -13.36
N ILE A 119 2.82 -6.07 -12.63
CA ILE A 119 3.73 -5.82 -11.50
C ILE A 119 3.45 -6.83 -10.38
N GLY A 120 2.18 -7.05 -10.03
CA GLY A 120 1.79 -8.02 -9.01
C GLY A 120 2.15 -9.46 -9.37
N ALA A 121 2.06 -9.83 -10.65
CA ALA A 121 2.52 -11.14 -11.12
C ALA A 121 4.03 -11.34 -10.90
N ILE A 122 4.85 -10.29 -11.14
CA ILE A 122 6.29 -10.32 -10.86
C ILE A 122 6.54 -10.40 -9.35
N CYS A 123 5.81 -9.63 -8.53
CA CYS A 123 5.93 -9.71 -7.08
C CYS A 123 5.68 -11.13 -6.58
N LYS A 124 4.62 -11.78 -7.06
CA LYS A 124 4.30 -13.17 -6.72
C LYS A 124 5.38 -14.16 -7.18
N GLU A 125 5.92 -13.99 -8.40
CA GLU A 125 6.98 -14.84 -8.95
C GLU A 125 8.26 -14.80 -8.10
N HIS A 126 8.57 -13.62 -7.52
CA HIS A 126 9.81 -13.35 -6.78
C HIS A 126 9.64 -13.28 -5.25
N ASP A 127 8.46 -13.66 -4.72
CA ASP A 127 8.15 -13.61 -3.28
C ASP A 127 8.36 -12.21 -2.67
N LEU A 128 7.90 -11.19 -3.39
CA LEU A 128 7.97 -9.78 -2.98
C LEU A 128 6.60 -9.27 -2.56
N HIS A 129 6.54 -8.44 -1.54
CA HIS A 129 5.33 -7.73 -1.19
C HIS A 129 4.99 -6.66 -2.24
N PHE A 130 3.70 -6.52 -2.56
CA PHE A 130 3.22 -5.51 -3.48
C PHE A 130 2.35 -4.47 -2.76
N ILE A 131 2.81 -3.23 -2.73
CA ILE A 131 2.14 -2.09 -2.09
C ILE A 131 1.71 -1.11 -3.16
N VAL A 132 0.42 -0.76 -3.17
CA VAL A 132 -0.17 0.13 -4.17
C VAL A 132 -0.74 1.39 -3.52
N ASP A 133 -0.28 2.56 -3.97
CA ASP A 133 -0.91 3.85 -3.70
C ASP A 133 -2.05 4.08 -4.70
N ALA A 134 -3.28 3.89 -4.24
CA ALA A 134 -4.50 4.08 -5.02
C ALA A 134 -5.15 5.45 -4.79
N ALA A 135 -4.40 6.45 -4.33
CA ALA A 135 -4.97 7.78 -4.02
C ALA A 135 -5.74 8.41 -5.18
N GLN A 136 -5.32 8.17 -6.42
CA GLN A 136 -5.98 8.74 -7.61
C GLN A 136 -7.06 7.83 -8.20
N THR A 137 -7.03 6.54 -7.91
CA THR A 137 -7.82 5.54 -8.63
C THR A 137 -8.89 4.85 -7.79
N ALA A 138 -8.73 4.83 -6.47
CA ALA A 138 -9.73 4.25 -5.58
C ALA A 138 -11.11 4.90 -5.77
N GLY A 139 -12.10 4.08 -6.14
CA GLY A 139 -13.46 4.54 -6.44
C GLY A 139 -13.68 5.08 -7.87
N VAL A 140 -12.63 5.15 -8.70
CA VAL A 140 -12.69 5.65 -10.09
C VAL A 140 -12.38 4.53 -11.09
N ILE A 141 -11.34 3.78 -10.83
CA ILE A 141 -10.88 2.68 -11.67
C ILE A 141 -11.02 1.38 -10.87
N PRO A 142 -11.58 0.31 -11.45
CA PRO A 142 -11.64 -0.97 -10.78
C PRO A 142 -10.26 -1.47 -10.36
N ILE A 143 -10.15 -1.95 -9.12
CA ILE A 143 -8.94 -2.56 -8.59
C ILE A 143 -9.37 -3.88 -7.93
N ASP A 144 -8.79 -4.97 -8.37
CA ASP A 144 -8.96 -6.28 -7.75
C ASP A 144 -7.67 -6.66 -7.00
N VAL A 145 -7.71 -6.56 -5.68
CA VAL A 145 -6.56 -6.82 -4.81
C VAL A 145 -6.04 -8.25 -4.98
N LYS A 146 -6.95 -9.22 -5.18
CA LYS A 146 -6.58 -10.63 -5.34
C LYS A 146 -5.96 -10.90 -6.70
N ALA A 147 -6.61 -10.42 -7.76
CA ALA A 147 -6.12 -10.64 -9.13
C ALA A 147 -4.77 -9.96 -9.37
N CYS A 148 -4.58 -8.77 -8.79
CA CYS A 148 -3.33 -8.01 -8.89
C CYS A 148 -2.27 -8.41 -7.85
N HIS A 149 -2.51 -9.42 -7.01
CA HIS A 149 -1.60 -9.86 -5.94
C HIS A 149 -1.10 -8.72 -5.06
N ILE A 150 -2.00 -7.79 -4.71
CA ILE A 150 -1.68 -6.64 -3.86
C ILE A 150 -1.73 -7.06 -2.39
N ASP A 151 -0.65 -6.82 -1.63
CA ASP A 151 -0.58 -7.10 -0.20
C ASP A 151 -1.12 -5.95 0.64
N ALA A 152 -0.89 -4.71 0.17
CA ALA A 152 -1.42 -3.51 0.82
C ALA A 152 -1.90 -2.50 -0.24
N LEU A 153 -3.21 -2.23 -0.26
CA LEU A 153 -3.81 -1.18 -1.06
C LEU A 153 -4.08 0.03 -0.18
N CYS A 154 -3.37 1.13 -0.40
CA CYS A 154 -3.50 2.37 0.36
C CYS A 154 -4.38 3.37 -0.40
N PHE A 155 -5.35 3.98 0.29
CA PHE A 155 -6.28 4.90 -0.35
C PHE A 155 -6.66 6.09 0.55
N THR A 156 -7.28 7.11 -0.06
CA THR A 156 -7.88 8.26 0.65
C THR A 156 -9.35 8.38 0.32
N GLY A 157 -10.16 8.83 1.27
CA GLY A 157 -11.62 8.88 1.11
C GLY A 157 -12.12 10.09 0.32
N HIS A 158 -11.40 11.22 0.39
CA HIS A 158 -11.89 12.52 -0.13
C HIS A 158 -11.64 12.76 -1.63
N LYS A 159 -11.14 11.75 -2.37
CA LYS A 159 -10.97 11.80 -3.83
C LYS A 159 -12.06 10.96 -4.51
N GLY A 160 -11.70 9.96 -5.29
CA GLY A 160 -12.65 9.16 -6.06
C GLY A 160 -13.70 8.39 -5.27
N LEU A 161 -13.46 8.12 -4.00
CA LEU A 161 -14.45 7.52 -3.10
C LEU A 161 -15.54 8.51 -2.62
N LEU A 162 -15.39 9.82 -2.93
CA LEU A 162 -16.36 10.89 -2.62
C LEU A 162 -16.70 11.01 -1.12
N GLY A 163 -15.81 10.57 -0.26
CA GLY A 163 -15.96 10.67 1.20
C GLY A 163 -15.43 12.00 1.77
N PRO A 164 -15.55 12.21 3.07
CA PRO A 164 -15.03 13.40 3.72
C PRO A 164 -13.49 13.42 3.76
N GLN A 165 -12.94 14.61 3.97
CA GLN A 165 -11.54 14.78 4.35
C GLN A 165 -11.30 14.18 5.74
N GLY A 166 -10.05 13.79 6.02
CA GLY A 166 -9.66 13.22 7.30
C GLY A 166 -9.92 11.72 7.42
N ILE A 167 -10.28 11.05 6.31
CA ILE A 167 -10.42 9.60 6.27
C ILE A 167 -9.70 9.00 5.06
N GLY A 168 -9.07 7.88 5.28
CA GLY A 168 -8.45 7.01 4.30
C GLY A 168 -8.40 5.59 4.85
N GLY A 169 -7.62 4.73 4.23
CA GLY A 169 -7.50 3.37 4.73
C GLY A 169 -6.48 2.53 3.97
N ILE A 170 -6.38 1.30 4.46
CA ILE A 170 -5.54 0.25 3.90
C ILE A 170 -6.37 -1.01 3.80
N ILE A 171 -6.28 -1.72 2.68
CA ILE A 171 -6.76 -3.10 2.56
C ILE A 171 -5.53 -3.99 2.55
N LEU A 172 -5.46 -4.91 3.49
CA LEU A 172 -4.32 -5.79 3.70
C LEU A 172 -4.67 -7.25 3.37
N THR A 173 -3.66 -8.01 2.95
CA THR A 173 -3.71 -9.47 3.07
C THR A 173 -3.57 -9.86 4.54
N LYS A 174 -3.98 -11.08 4.89
CA LYS A 174 -3.81 -11.62 6.24
C LYS A 174 -2.34 -11.64 6.65
N GLU A 175 -1.49 -12.05 5.75
CA GLU A 175 -0.05 -12.13 5.95
C GLU A 175 0.56 -10.75 6.22
N MET A 176 0.23 -9.77 5.38
CA MET A 176 0.70 -8.40 5.58
C MET A 176 0.19 -7.83 6.92
N ALA A 177 -1.07 -8.05 7.29
CA ALA A 177 -1.63 -7.59 8.56
C ALA A 177 -0.90 -8.16 9.80
N GLN A 178 -0.36 -9.38 9.69
CA GLN A 178 0.41 -10.03 10.75
C GLN A 178 1.90 -9.62 10.75
N THR A 179 2.42 -9.20 9.61
CA THR A 179 3.84 -8.84 9.44
C THR A 179 4.13 -7.40 9.88
N LEU A 180 3.17 -6.49 9.70
CA LEU A 180 3.37 -5.08 9.98
C LEU A 180 3.59 -4.81 11.47
N THR A 181 4.70 -4.16 11.78
CA THR A 181 4.90 -3.55 13.11
C THR A 181 4.03 -2.30 13.22
N PRO A 182 3.22 -2.15 14.29
CA PRO A 182 2.39 -0.96 14.48
C PRO A 182 3.22 0.32 14.53
N LEU A 183 2.80 1.34 13.75
CA LEU A 183 3.43 2.66 13.77
C LEU A 183 3.19 3.39 15.11
N ILE A 184 2.02 3.17 15.69
CA ILE A 184 1.61 3.75 16.97
C ILE A 184 1.17 2.60 17.87
N ALA A 185 1.81 2.49 19.02
CA ALA A 185 1.43 1.52 20.05
C ALA A 185 0.47 2.16 21.05
N GLY A 186 -0.50 1.37 21.55
CA GLY A 186 -1.47 1.87 22.52
C GLY A 186 -2.52 0.83 22.89
N GLY A 187 -3.57 1.29 23.56
CA GLY A 187 -4.64 0.44 24.05
C GLY A 187 -5.39 -0.28 22.92
N THR A 188 -5.59 -1.59 23.09
CA THR A 188 -6.29 -2.47 22.14
C THR A 188 -7.77 -2.68 22.50
N GLY A 189 -8.22 -2.17 23.65
CA GLY A 189 -9.57 -2.35 24.17
C GLY A 189 -9.84 -3.73 24.78
N SER A 190 -9.02 -4.74 24.47
CA SER A 190 -9.10 -6.10 25.04
C SER A 190 -7.69 -6.60 25.36
N PHE A 191 -7.59 -7.47 26.36
CA PHE A 191 -6.29 -8.00 26.80
C PHE A 191 -5.25 -6.94 27.15
N SER A 192 -5.68 -5.78 27.68
CA SER A 192 -4.81 -4.64 28.01
C SER A 192 -3.72 -4.94 29.05
N HIS A 193 -3.74 -6.13 29.65
CA HIS A 193 -2.71 -6.63 30.57
C HIS A 193 -1.55 -7.35 29.85
N LEU A 194 -1.65 -7.58 28.56
CA LEU A 194 -0.57 -8.13 27.74
C LEU A 194 0.29 -7.00 27.20
N GLU A 195 1.60 -7.13 27.31
CA GLU A 195 2.58 -6.13 26.83
C GLU A 195 2.88 -6.25 25.32
N THR A 196 2.24 -7.22 24.64
CA THR A 196 2.46 -7.53 23.21
C THR A 196 1.21 -7.29 22.38
#